data_3de4cabfe3e21c97f32d3cf71219f394
#
_entry.id   3de4cabfe3e21c97f32d3cf71219f394
#
_cell.length_a   1.000
_cell.length_b   1.000
_cell.length_c   1.000
_cell.angle_alpha   90.00
_cell.angle_beta   90.00
_cell.angle_gamma   90.00
#
_symmetry.space_group_name_H-M   'P 1'
#
loop_
_entity.id
_entity.type
_entity.pdbx_description
1 polymer ?
#
loop_
_entity_poly.entity_id
_entity_poly.type
_entity_poly.pdbx_seq_one_letter_code
_entity_poly.pdbx_strand_id
1 'polypeptide(L)'
;MKYAHLIKLTVFSYENENSQSVLDAFLMLFPFDLEENKVTFRKTNANGFNESKIEIMEATLTKPNLISQFLNNLLKNLDAAQKNSILQQAESRLDKNLDFFLKFDKNSWINGKKLVLTDSGKCFHIKISIAAFPKKREIALNIIRDLFSKS
;
A
#
# COMPACT_ATOMS: atom_id res chain seq x y z
N MET A 1 0.44 -7.46 18.74
CA MET A 1 1.73 -7.48 18.04
C MET A 1 1.83 -6.30 17.07
N LYS A 2 2.95 -5.63 17.07
CA LYS A 2 3.21 -4.55 16.13
C LYS A 2 3.84 -5.11 14.85
N TYR A 3 3.14 -5.01 13.73
CA TYR A 3 3.62 -5.52 12.44
C TYR A 3 4.50 -4.51 11.70
N ALA A 4 4.15 -3.24 11.79
CA ALA A 4 4.82 -2.18 11.05
C ALA A 4 4.93 -0.92 11.89
N HIS A 5 5.95 -0.09 11.58
CA HIS A 5 6.09 1.22 12.23
C HIS A 5 5.80 2.37 11.26
N LEU A 6 5.62 2.06 9.98
CA LEU A 6 5.26 3.05 8.96
C LEU A 6 4.61 2.35 7.78
N ILE A 7 3.56 2.96 7.22
CA ILE A 7 2.97 2.51 5.96
C ILE A 7 2.83 3.73 5.06
N LYS A 8 3.35 3.62 3.84
CA LYS A 8 3.27 4.68 2.86
C LYS A 8 2.52 4.18 1.63
N LEU A 9 1.49 4.92 1.23
CA LEU A 9 0.75 4.64 0.01
C LEU A 9 1.08 5.71 -1.03
N THR A 10 1.24 5.28 -2.28
CA THR A 10 1.55 6.18 -3.38
C THR A 10 0.75 5.77 -4.61
N VAL A 11 0.20 6.74 -5.32
CA VAL A 11 -0.40 6.51 -6.63
C VAL A 11 -0.06 7.68 -7.55
N PHE A 12 0.12 7.37 -8.83
CA PHE A 12 0.33 8.38 -9.86
C PHE A 12 -0.97 8.55 -10.64
N SER A 13 -1.35 9.80 -10.87
CA SER A 13 -2.45 10.13 -11.75
C SER A 13 -1.87 10.76 -13.01
N TYR A 14 -2.08 10.10 -14.14
CA TYR A 14 -1.53 10.53 -15.43
C TYR A 14 -2.47 11.54 -16.09
N GLU A 15 -1.91 12.31 -17.02
CA GLU A 15 -2.64 13.40 -17.68
C GLU A 15 -3.93 12.94 -18.36
N ASN A 16 -3.95 11.73 -18.90
CA ASN A 16 -5.12 11.16 -19.57
C ASN A 16 -6.12 10.49 -18.62
N GLU A 17 -5.87 10.54 -17.31
CA GLU A 17 -6.76 9.95 -16.31
C GLU A 17 -7.57 11.03 -15.60
N ASN A 18 -8.73 10.64 -15.06
CA ASN A 18 -9.52 11.52 -14.22
C ASN A 18 -8.90 11.57 -12.82
N SER A 19 -8.25 12.70 -12.53
CA SER A 19 -7.53 12.90 -11.27
C SER A 19 -8.44 12.74 -10.04
N GLN A 20 -9.68 13.19 -10.12
CA GLN A 20 -10.63 13.08 -9.01
C GLN A 20 -11.00 11.62 -8.75
N SER A 21 -11.19 10.82 -9.79
CA SER A 21 -11.48 9.39 -9.64
C SER A 21 -10.32 8.65 -9.00
N VAL A 22 -9.08 9.00 -9.38
CA VAL A 22 -7.88 8.40 -8.79
C VAL A 22 -7.79 8.78 -7.32
N LEU A 23 -8.02 10.05 -6.98
CA LEU A 23 -7.99 10.52 -5.59
C LEU A 23 -9.06 9.82 -4.74
N ASP A 24 -10.29 9.76 -5.24
CA ASP A 24 -11.39 9.13 -4.50
C ASP A 24 -11.07 7.65 -4.22
N ALA A 25 -10.55 6.95 -5.20
CA ALA A 25 -10.17 5.54 -5.05
C ALA A 25 -9.00 5.38 -4.07
N PHE A 26 -8.03 6.29 -4.12
CA PHE A 26 -6.90 6.30 -3.20
C PHE A 26 -7.38 6.44 -1.75
N LEU A 27 -8.28 7.41 -1.50
CA LEU A 27 -8.82 7.65 -0.17
C LEU A 27 -9.65 6.47 0.34
N MET A 28 -10.29 5.72 -0.54
CA MET A 28 -11.07 4.54 -0.16
C MET A 28 -10.22 3.35 0.29
N LEU A 29 -8.90 3.39 0.10
CA LEU A 29 -8.01 2.36 0.63
C LEU A 29 -7.87 2.46 2.14
N PHE A 30 -8.22 3.61 2.72
CA PHE A 30 -8.11 3.85 4.16
C PHE A 30 -9.47 3.67 4.82
N PRO A 31 -9.55 2.93 5.94
CA PRO A 31 -10.82 2.75 6.67
C PRO A 31 -11.14 3.90 7.62
N PHE A 32 -10.51 5.07 7.42
CA PHE A 32 -10.68 6.25 8.25
C PHE A 32 -10.43 7.50 7.41
N ASP A 33 -10.85 8.64 7.91
CA ASP A 33 -10.64 9.92 7.26
C ASP A 33 -9.21 10.42 7.54
N LEU A 34 -8.47 10.77 6.48
CA LEU A 34 -7.07 11.18 6.62
C LEU A 34 -6.93 12.52 7.35
N GLU A 35 -7.79 13.48 7.01
CA GLU A 35 -7.73 14.81 7.60
C GLU A 35 -8.09 14.79 9.09
N GLU A 36 -9.17 14.12 9.45
CA GLU A 36 -9.59 14.00 10.86
C GLU A 36 -8.53 13.34 11.72
N ASN A 37 -7.81 12.39 11.16
CA ASN A 37 -6.77 11.64 11.88
C ASN A 37 -5.39 12.26 11.74
N LYS A 38 -5.31 13.44 11.12
CA LYS A 38 -4.06 14.19 10.92
C LYS A 38 -2.98 13.38 10.23
N VAL A 39 -3.39 12.60 9.23
CA VAL A 39 -2.46 11.82 8.41
C VAL A 39 -1.79 12.76 7.40
N THR A 40 -0.49 12.62 7.23
CA THR A 40 0.24 13.38 6.23
C THR A 40 -0.17 12.92 4.83
N PHE A 41 -0.79 13.83 4.07
CA PHE A 41 -1.17 13.59 2.69
C PHE A 41 -0.53 14.67 1.82
N ARG A 42 0.14 14.23 0.75
CA ARG A 42 0.79 15.14 -0.20
C ARG A 42 0.29 14.88 -1.60
N LYS A 43 0.16 15.99 -2.33
CA LYS A 43 -0.19 15.96 -3.73
C LYS A 43 0.85 16.83 -4.45
N THR A 44 1.70 16.21 -5.26
CA THR A 44 2.77 16.90 -5.96
C THR A 44 2.67 16.68 -7.46
N ASN A 45 3.23 17.57 -8.24
CA ASN A 45 3.24 17.47 -9.70
C ASN A 45 4.65 17.18 -10.18
N ALA A 46 4.77 16.30 -11.17
CA ALA A 46 6.03 15.95 -11.80
C ALA A 46 5.83 15.94 -13.31
N ASN A 47 6.93 16.05 -14.05
CA ASN A 47 6.90 15.90 -15.50
C ASN A 47 7.34 14.48 -15.85
N GLY A 48 6.47 13.79 -16.59
CA GLY A 48 6.77 12.47 -17.07
C GLY A 48 7.46 12.51 -18.43
N PHE A 49 7.44 11.37 -19.09
CA PHE A 49 8.02 11.24 -20.43
C PHE A 49 7.26 12.15 -21.40
N ASN A 50 8.00 12.84 -22.30
CA ASN A 50 7.46 13.81 -23.27
C ASN A 50 6.74 15.00 -22.60
N GLU A 51 7.22 15.42 -21.44
CA GLU A 51 6.68 16.56 -20.68
C GLU A 51 5.23 16.39 -20.26
N SER A 52 4.69 15.17 -20.29
CA SER A 52 3.35 14.91 -19.78
C SER A 52 3.31 15.16 -18.26
N LYS A 53 2.21 15.72 -17.78
CA LYS A 53 2.04 16.04 -16.37
C LYS A 53 1.61 14.80 -15.60
N ILE A 54 2.28 14.53 -14.49
CA ILE A 54 1.95 13.44 -13.59
C ILE A 54 1.68 14.03 -12.21
N GLU A 55 0.55 13.67 -11.64
CA GLU A 55 0.22 14.06 -10.26
C GLU A 55 0.53 12.89 -9.35
N ILE A 56 1.30 13.13 -8.31
CA ILE A 56 1.71 12.10 -7.35
C ILE A 56 0.96 12.32 -6.05
N MET A 57 0.23 11.30 -5.61
CA MET A 57 -0.51 11.33 -4.35
C MET A 57 0.15 10.37 -3.37
N GLU A 58 0.47 10.86 -2.17
CA GLU A 58 1.14 10.06 -1.15
C GLU A 58 0.50 10.28 0.22
N ALA A 59 0.35 9.22 0.99
CA ALA A 59 -0.08 9.29 2.38
C ALA A 59 0.81 8.40 3.22
N THR A 60 1.17 8.87 4.41
CA THR A 60 2.07 8.15 5.31
C THR A 60 1.41 7.97 6.67
N LEU A 61 1.30 6.71 7.10
CA LEU A 61 0.77 6.35 8.40
C LEU A 61 1.92 6.04 9.36
N THR A 62 1.92 6.69 10.52
CA THR A 62 2.94 6.43 11.56
C THR A 62 2.30 6.11 12.91
N LYS A 63 1.04 6.45 13.12
CA LYS A 63 0.35 6.18 14.38
C LYS A 63 -0.03 4.69 14.46
N PRO A 64 0.35 4.00 15.54
CA PRO A 64 0.10 2.56 15.66
C PRO A 64 -1.35 2.13 15.47
N ASN A 65 -2.30 2.89 16.01
CA ASN A 65 -3.72 2.55 15.86
C ASN A 65 -4.20 2.67 14.41
N LEU A 66 -3.70 3.64 13.65
CA LEU A 66 -4.06 3.81 12.26
C LEU A 66 -3.42 2.73 11.38
N ILE A 67 -2.17 2.38 11.67
CA ILE A 67 -1.48 1.28 10.98
C ILE A 67 -2.26 -0.02 11.19
N SER A 68 -2.67 -0.28 12.43
CA SER A 68 -3.43 -1.48 12.76
C SER A 68 -4.77 -1.53 12.02
N GLN A 69 -5.49 -0.41 11.99
CA GLN A 69 -6.77 -0.32 11.27
C GLN A 69 -6.57 -0.51 9.76
N PHE A 70 -5.53 0.08 9.22
CA PHE A 70 -5.24 -0.06 7.79
C PHE A 70 -4.94 -1.51 7.44
N LEU A 71 -4.06 -2.17 8.20
CA LEU A 71 -3.70 -3.57 7.94
C LEU A 71 -4.90 -4.50 8.08
N ASN A 72 -5.74 -4.30 9.10
CA ASN A 72 -6.95 -5.11 9.26
C ASN A 72 -7.89 -4.96 8.07
N ASN A 73 -8.05 -3.72 7.58
CA ASN A 73 -8.88 -3.46 6.42
C ASN A 73 -8.30 -4.09 5.16
N LEU A 74 -6.99 -4.00 4.98
CA LEU A 74 -6.29 -4.63 3.87
C LEU A 74 -6.54 -6.14 3.85
N LEU A 75 -6.36 -6.79 4.99
CA LEU A 75 -6.57 -8.23 5.10
C LEU A 75 -8.01 -8.64 4.78
N LYS A 76 -8.99 -7.84 5.16
CA LYS A 76 -10.41 -8.11 4.85
C LYS A 76 -10.69 -8.05 3.36
N ASN A 77 -9.96 -7.23 2.63
CA ASN A 77 -10.16 -7.05 1.19
C ASN A 77 -9.34 -8.01 0.33
N LEU A 78 -8.54 -8.87 0.96
CA LEU A 78 -7.76 -9.88 0.28
C LEU A 78 -8.39 -11.25 0.48
N ASP A 79 -8.56 -12.00 -0.61
CA ASP A 79 -9.03 -13.38 -0.51
C ASP A 79 -7.86 -14.32 -0.16
N ALA A 80 -8.18 -15.58 0.11
CA ALA A 80 -7.17 -16.57 0.49
C ALA A 80 -6.12 -16.79 -0.59
N ALA A 81 -6.52 -16.76 -1.86
CA ALA A 81 -5.59 -16.95 -2.97
C ALA A 81 -4.57 -15.83 -3.06
N GLN A 82 -5.01 -14.58 -2.84
CA GLN A 82 -4.11 -13.43 -2.87
C GLN A 82 -3.17 -13.42 -1.68
N LYS A 83 -3.67 -13.75 -0.49
CA LYS A 83 -2.81 -13.88 0.70
C LYS A 83 -1.74 -14.93 0.47
N ASN A 84 -2.10 -16.06 -0.14
CA ASN A 84 -1.16 -17.12 -0.49
C ASN A 84 -0.08 -16.62 -1.46
N SER A 85 -0.50 -15.88 -2.50
CA SER A 85 0.44 -15.30 -3.46
C SER A 85 1.43 -14.36 -2.78
N ILE A 86 0.95 -13.52 -1.86
CA ILE A 86 1.81 -12.62 -1.09
C ILE A 86 2.82 -13.41 -0.25
N LEU A 87 2.37 -14.47 0.41
CA LEU A 87 3.25 -15.32 1.22
C LEU A 87 4.32 -15.99 0.38
N GLN A 88 3.96 -16.48 -0.81
CA GLN A 88 4.91 -17.10 -1.72
C GLN A 88 5.95 -16.11 -2.26
N GLN A 89 5.58 -14.84 -2.35
CA GLN A 89 6.42 -13.78 -2.89
C GLN A 89 7.09 -12.94 -1.79
N ALA A 90 6.99 -13.37 -0.54
CA ALA A 90 7.44 -12.57 0.59
C ALA A 90 8.91 -12.17 0.47
N GLU A 91 9.78 -13.09 0.09
CA GLU A 91 11.21 -12.80 -0.02
C GLU A 91 11.52 -11.77 -1.11
N SER A 92 10.85 -11.87 -2.26
CA SER A 92 11.10 -10.95 -3.36
C SER A 92 10.48 -9.58 -3.14
N ARG A 93 9.46 -9.47 -2.28
CA ARG A 93 8.79 -8.20 -1.99
C ARG A 93 9.40 -7.45 -0.80
N LEU A 94 10.35 -8.06 -0.11
CA LEU A 94 11.03 -7.44 1.04
C LEU A 94 12.42 -6.98 0.61
N ASP A 95 12.68 -5.67 0.77
CA ASP A 95 13.99 -5.12 0.40
C ASP A 95 15.00 -5.20 1.57
N LYS A 96 16.21 -4.70 1.31
CA LYS A 96 17.29 -4.74 2.31
C LYS A 96 17.02 -3.86 3.53
N ASN A 97 16.13 -2.89 3.41
CA ASN A 97 15.75 -2.00 4.50
C ASN A 97 14.59 -2.54 5.32
N LEU A 98 14.11 -3.74 4.99
CA LEU A 98 12.97 -4.41 5.59
C LEU A 98 11.66 -3.66 5.33
N ASP A 99 11.58 -3.03 4.16
CA ASP A 99 10.35 -2.49 3.62
C ASP A 99 9.72 -3.53 2.70
N PHE A 100 8.44 -3.79 2.94
CA PHE A 100 7.66 -4.77 2.19
C PHE A 100 6.74 -4.06 1.21
N PHE A 101 6.77 -4.46 -0.07
CA PHE A 101 6.08 -3.76 -1.14
C PHE A 101 4.94 -4.58 -1.72
N LEU A 102 3.77 -3.95 -1.82
CA LEU A 102 2.60 -4.51 -2.50
C LEU A 102 2.15 -3.54 -3.57
N LYS A 103 1.68 -4.08 -4.69
CA LYS A 103 1.13 -3.29 -5.78
C LYS A 103 -0.24 -3.86 -6.16
N PHE A 104 -1.24 -3.00 -6.21
CA PHE A 104 -2.59 -3.42 -6.59
C PHE A 104 -3.04 -2.68 -7.84
N ASP A 105 -3.67 -3.40 -8.75
CA ASP A 105 -4.12 -2.86 -10.02
C ASP A 105 -5.06 -1.67 -9.82
N LYS A 106 -4.72 -0.54 -10.46
CA LYS A 106 -5.47 0.70 -10.30
C LYS A 106 -6.89 0.59 -10.82
N ASN A 107 -7.05 0.07 -12.03
CA ASN A 107 -8.38 0.00 -12.65
C ASN A 107 -9.32 -0.95 -11.92
N SER A 108 -8.81 -2.06 -11.42
CA SER A 108 -9.62 -3.02 -10.67
C SER A 108 -10.20 -2.39 -9.41
N TRP A 109 -9.42 -1.56 -8.72
CA TRP A 109 -9.88 -0.87 -7.51
C TRP A 109 -10.81 0.29 -7.84
N ILE A 110 -10.47 1.12 -8.84
CA ILE A 110 -11.30 2.27 -9.22
C ILE A 110 -12.66 1.81 -9.72
N ASN A 111 -12.71 0.82 -10.60
CA ASN A 111 -13.94 0.41 -11.27
C ASN A 111 -14.73 -0.65 -10.52
N GLY A 112 -14.07 -1.55 -9.82
CA GLY A 112 -14.72 -2.69 -9.20
C GLY A 112 -14.57 -2.81 -7.70
N LYS A 113 -13.85 -1.90 -7.06
CA LYS A 113 -13.53 -1.94 -5.63
C LYS A 113 -12.95 -3.29 -5.21
N LYS A 114 -12.12 -3.86 -6.08
CA LYS A 114 -11.47 -5.14 -5.85
C LYS A 114 -9.96 -4.96 -5.87
N LEU A 115 -9.28 -5.45 -4.82
CA LEU A 115 -7.83 -5.46 -4.78
C LEU A 115 -7.33 -6.63 -5.61
N VAL A 116 -6.57 -6.32 -6.66
CA VAL A 116 -5.95 -7.32 -7.53
C VAL A 116 -4.44 -7.08 -7.49
N LEU A 117 -3.73 -8.05 -6.93
CA LEU A 117 -2.27 -7.98 -6.82
C LEU A 117 -1.66 -7.99 -8.22
N THR A 118 -0.69 -7.10 -8.45
CA THR A 118 -0.01 -6.98 -9.74
C THR A 118 1.48 -6.72 -9.53
N ASP A 119 2.28 -6.95 -10.57
CA ASP A 119 3.72 -6.67 -10.56
C ASP A 119 4.09 -5.53 -11.51
N SER A 120 3.16 -5.12 -12.34
CA SER A 120 3.45 -4.13 -13.39
C SER A 120 2.21 -3.32 -13.75
N GLY A 121 2.43 -2.28 -14.53
CA GLY A 121 1.36 -1.42 -15.01
C GLY A 121 0.97 -0.33 -14.03
N LYS A 122 -0.21 0.22 -14.22
CA LYS A 122 -0.73 1.28 -13.37
C LYS A 122 -1.29 0.69 -12.09
N CYS A 123 -0.73 1.08 -10.96
CA CYS A 123 -1.09 0.47 -9.68
C CYS A 123 -1.00 1.45 -8.52
N PHE A 124 -1.65 1.06 -7.41
CA PHE A 124 -1.44 1.67 -6.12
C PHE A 124 -0.26 0.95 -5.46
N HIS A 125 0.70 1.73 -4.96
CA HIS A 125 1.89 1.21 -4.29
C HIS A 125 1.72 1.31 -2.78
N ILE A 126 1.96 0.21 -2.09
CA ILE A 126 1.93 0.17 -0.62
C ILE A 126 3.30 -0.28 -0.13
N LYS A 127 3.93 0.57 0.68
CA LYS A 127 5.19 0.24 1.34
C LYS A 127 4.92 0.05 2.82
N ILE A 128 5.23 -1.13 3.33
CA ILE A 128 5.05 -1.46 4.75
C ILE A 128 6.43 -1.62 5.37
N SER A 129 6.82 -0.70 6.24
CA SER A 129 8.10 -0.79 6.94
C SER A 129 7.92 -1.73 8.13
N ILE A 130 8.47 -2.93 8.02
CA ILE A 130 8.24 -4.00 8.98
C ILE A 130 8.92 -3.70 10.33
N ALA A 131 8.17 -3.87 11.41
CA ALA A 131 8.66 -3.61 12.77
C ALA A 131 9.45 -4.81 13.32
N ALA A 132 10.58 -5.11 12.69
CA ALA A 132 11.44 -6.21 13.10
C ALA A 132 12.41 -5.76 14.20
N PHE A 133 12.43 -6.51 15.29
CA PHE A 133 13.37 -6.27 16.38
C PHE A 133 13.86 -7.62 16.91
N PRO A 134 15.15 -7.92 16.80
CA PRO A 134 16.20 -7.12 16.14
C PRO A 134 15.92 -6.93 14.64
N LYS A 135 16.55 -5.93 14.04
CA LYS A 135 16.31 -5.57 12.63
C LYS A 135 17.05 -6.54 11.71
N LYS A 136 16.44 -7.71 11.53
CA LYS A 136 16.99 -8.80 10.72
C LYS A 136 15.94 -9.26 9.72
N ARG A 137 16.40 -9.66 8.54
CA ARG A 137 15.53 -10.14 7.46
C ARG A 137 14.67 -11.33 7.90
N GLU A 138 15.23 -12.28 8.60
CA GLU A 138 14.51 -13.45 9.09
C GLU A 138 13.34 -13.07 10.01
N ILE A 139 13.58 -12.13 10.91
CA ILE A 139 12.55 -11.63 11.83
C ILE A 139 11.43 -10.95 11.03
N ALA A 140 11.80 -10.11 10.05
CA ALA A 140 10.82 -9.43 9.21
C ALA A 140 9.98 -10.41 8.41
N LEU A 141 10.57 -11.46 7.83
CA LEU A 141 9.85 -12.47 7.09
C LEU A 141 8.85 -13.22 7.98
N ASN A 142 9.23 -13.52 9.22
CA ASN A 142 8.33 -14.17 10.17
C ASN A 142 7.12 -13.28 10.49
N ILE A 143 7.34 -11.97 10.63
CA ILE A 143 6.27 -11.01 10.86
C ILE A 143 5.32 -10.97 9.66
N ILE A 144 5.86 -10.94 8.44
CA ILE A 144 5.07 -10.93 7.21
C ILE A 144 4.23 -12.20 7.12
N ARG A 145 4.83 -13.36 7.39
CA ARG A 145 4.11 -14.64 7.37
C ARG A 145 2.99 -14.66 8.38
N ASP A 146 3.23 -14.16 9.59
CA ASP A 146 2.19 -14.07 10.61
C ASP A 146 1.04 -13.17 10.17
N LEU A 147 1.37 -11.99 9.64
CA LEU A 147 0.38 -11.01 9.21
C LEU A 147 -0.56 -11.56 8.14
N PHE A 148 -0.01 -12.14 7.06
CA PHE A 148 -0.81 -12.60 5.93
C PHE A 148 -1.36 -14.02 6.09
N SER A 149 -1.04 -14.69 7.18
CA SER A 149 -1.64 -15.99 7.52
C SER A 149 -2.95 -15.85 8.29
N LYS A 150 -3.33 -14.66 8.68
CA LYS A 150 -4.58 -14.42 9.41
C LYS A 150 -5.79 -14.64 8.52
N SER A 151 -6.77 -15.34 9.03
CA SER A 151 -8.03 -15.62 8.34
C SER A 151 -9.09 -14.55 8.62
#